data_e9f1355fce2e805ec87cd44a569f7893
#
_entry.id   e9f1355fce2e805ec87cd44a569f7893
#
_cell.length_a   1.000
_cell.length_b   1.000
_cell.length_c   1.000
_cell.angle_alpha   90.00
_cell.angle_beta   90.00
_cell.angle_gamma   90.00
#
_symmetry.space_group_name_H-M   'P 1'
#
loop_
_entity.id
_entity.type
_entity.pdbx_description
1 polymer ?
#
loop_
_entity_poly.entity_id
_entity_poly.type
_entity_poly.pdbx_seq_one_letter_code
_entity_poly.pdbx_strand_id
1 'polypeptide(L)'
;MFVPIILGSDKTTVSVATGQNEFYPLYLSIGNVQNHMRRAHKNALVVIGFLPIPKGEDLVLFFSLTLIPALGARKDTNTEEFRQFKRTLIHDAIANILLPVKPFMTTPDVVRCADQHFRRVLYGLGPHISDYPEQVTVSWILMNWCPTYVHLCIYSL
;
A
#
# COMPACT_ATOMS: atom_id res chain seq x y z
N MET A 1 -8.62 -22.45 7.82
CA MET A 1 -7.25 -22.23 7.29
C MET A 1 -6.96 -20.74 7.35
N PHE A 2 -5.79 -20.31 7.82
CA PHE A 2 -5.38 -18.93 7.80
C PHE A 2 -4.58 -18.63 6.52
N VAL A 3 -4.86 -17.49 5.86
CA VAL A 3 -4.20 -17.07 4.63
C VAL A 3 -3.64 -15.66 4.84
N PRO A 4 -2.32 -15.53 5.11
CA PRO A 4 -1.69 -14.23 5.22
C PRO A 4 -1.57 -13.58 3.84
N ILE A 5 -2.04 -12.35 3.74
CA ILE A 5 -1.93 -11.50 2.55
C ILE A 5 -0.61 -10.75 2.63
N ILE A 6 0.23 -10.96 1.64
CA ILE A 6 1.49 -10.23 1.47
C ILE A 6 1.25 -9.14 0.44
N LEU A 7 1.52 -7.90 0.82
CA LEU A 7 1.48 -6.76 -0.09
C LEU A 7 2.88 -6.42 -0.56
N GLY A 8 2.99 -5.86 -1.74
CA GLY A 8 4.23 -5.33 -2.27
C GLY A 8 3.94 -4.08 -3.08
N SER A 9 4.82 -3.10 -3.01
CA SER A 9 4.75 -1.91 -3.86
C SER A 9 6.13 -1.53 -4.35
N ASP A 10 6.19 -1.02 -5.57
CA ASP A 10 7.44 -0.56 -6.18
C ASP A 10 7.11 0.56 -7.17
N LYS A 11 7.61 1.76 -6.86
CA LYS A 11 7.42 2.93 -7.72
C LYS A 11 8.39 2.88 -8.88
N THR A 12 7.88 2.65 -10.09
CA THR A 12 8.69 2.46 -11.29
C THR A 12 8.49 3.61 -12.27
N THR A 13 9.60 4.17 -12.79
CA THR A 13 9.59 5.15 -13.88
C THR A 13 9.57 4.41 -15.22
N VAL A 14 8.52 4.59 -16.01
CA VAL A 14 8.31 3.84 -17.27
C VAL A 14 8.81 4.57 -18.48
N SER A 15 8.91 5.90 -18.46
CA SER A 15 9.38 6.69 -19.59
C SER A 15 10.21 7.89 -19.13
N VAL A 16 11.41 8.02 -19.72
CA VAL A 16 12.34 9.12 -19.41
C VAL A 16 12.40 10.15 -20.54
N ALA A 17 12.06 9.78 -21.79
CA ALA A 17 12.26 10.62 -22.97
C ALA A 17 11.01 11.40 -23.43
N THR A 18 9.80 10.89 -23.18
CA THR A 18 8.53 11.46 -23.67
C THR A 18 7.59 11.90 -22.55
N GLY A 19 8.11 12.18 -21.39
CA GLY A 19 7.37 12.54 -20.18
C GLY A 19 7.77 11.61 -19.03
N GLN A 20 7.91 12.17 -17.85
CA GLN A 20 8.19 11.40 -16.63
C GLN A 20 6.92 10.68 -16.17
N ASN A 21 6.60 9.57 -16.82
CA ASN A 21 5.48 8.74 -16.44
C ASN A 21 5.96 7.72 -15.41
N GLU A 22 5.41 7.84 -14.21
CA GLU A 22 5.68 6.95 -13.10
C GLU A 22 4.43 6.11 -12.83
N PHE A 23 4.62 4.83 -12.53
CA PHE A 23 3.58 3.95 -12.04
C PHE A 23 3.93 3.47 -10.64
N TYR A 24 2.92 3.29 -9.81
CA TYR A 24 3.08 2.84 -8.45
C TYR A 24 2.13 1.66 -8.20
N PRO A 25 2.44 0.47 -8.76
CA PRO A 25 1.59 -0.70 -8.61
C PRO A 25 1.61 -1.22 -7.18
N LEU A 26 0.43 -1.67 -6.72
CA LEU A 26 0.27 -2.45 -5.51
C LEU A 26 0.06 -3.91 -5.89
N TYR A 27 0.95 -4.75 -5.41
CA TYR A 27 0.94 -6.19 -5.63
C TYR A 27 0.38 -6.92 -4.43
N LEU A 28 -0.29 -8.04 -4.70
CA LEU A 28 -0.78 -8.97 -3.70
C LEU A 28 -0.24 -10.37 -3.97
N SER A 29 0.19 -11.03 -2.92
CA SER A 29 0.49 -12.45 -2.87
C SER A 29 -0.09 -13.06 -1.61
N ILE A 30 -0.18 -14.39 -1.54
CA ILE A 30 -0.59 -15.10 -0.32
C ILE A 30 0.57 -15.88 0.27
N GLY A 31 0.67 -15.89 1.61
CA GLY A 31 1.79 -16.52 2.32
C GLY A 31 1.85 -18.04 2.20
N ASN A 32 0.70 -18.67 1.86
CA ASN A 32 0.60 -20.12 1.68
C ASN A 32 1.27 -20.62 0.39
N VAL A 33 1.66 -19.71 -0.52
CA VAL A 33 2.39 -20.06 -1.74
C VAL A 33 3.89 -20.16 -1.45
N GLN A 34 4.50 -21.26 -1.88
CA GLN A 34 5.92 -21.49 -1.70
C GLN A 34 6.77 -20.47 -2.48
N ASN A 35 7.90 -20.06 -1.92
CA ASN A 35 8.74 -18.99 -2.48
C ASN A 35 9.22 -19.28 -3.92
N HIS A 36 9.53 -20.54 -4.25
CA HIS A 36 9.95 -20.89 -5.60
C HIS A 36 8.84 -20.68 -6.63
N MET A 37 7.58 -20.89 -6.27
CA MET A 37 6.43 -20.63 -7.14
C MET A 37 6.23 -19.12 -7.34
N ARG A 38 6.42 -18.33 -6.27
CA ARG A 38 6.32 -16.87 -6.33
C ARG A 38 7.40 -16.26 -7.22
N ARG A 39 8.64 -16.75 -7.11
CA ARG A 39 9.76 -16.29 -7.95
C ARG A 39 9.66 -16.72 -9.41
N ALA A 40 8.96 -17.82 -9.69
CA ALA A 40 8.83 -18.35 -11.04
C ALA A 40 7.72 -17.69 -11.87
N HIS A 41 7.16 -16.55 -11.44
CA HIS A 41 6.06 -15.82 -12.11
C HIS A 41 4.85 -16.71 -12.48
N LYS A 42 4.54 -17.72 -11.65
CA LYS A 42 3.43 -18.64 -11.85
C LYS A 42 2.13 -18.12 -11.24
N ASN A 43 1.73 -16.89 -11.59
CA ASN A 43 0.50 -16.24 -11.10
C ASN A 43 0.38 -16.17 -9.56
N ALA A 44 1.51 -16.22 -8.85
CA ALA A 44 1.55 -16.14 -7.39
C ALA A 44 1.66 -14.71 -6.88
N LEU A 45 1.80 -13.75 -7.79
CA LEU A 45 1.84 -12.31 -7.54
C LEU A 45 0.92 -11.62 -8.54
N VAL A 46 -0.02 -10.82 -8.06
CA VAL A 46 -1.03 -10.15 -8.87
C VAL A 46 -1.03 -8.66 -8.56
N VAL A 47 -1.13 -7.82 -9.58
CA VAL A 47 -1.38 -6.37 -9.39
C VAL A 47 -2.84 -6.21 -9.04
N ILE A 48 -3.13 -5.57 -7.89
CA ILE A 48 -4.49 -5.33 -7.40
C ILE A 48 -4.94 -3.88 -7.53
N GLY A 49 -4.00 -2.97 -7.82
CA GLY A 49 -4.29 -1.56 -8.02
C GLY A 49 -3.04 -0.74 -8.23
N PHE A 50 -3.24 0.56 -8.36
CA PHE A 50 -2.16 1.54 -8.45
C PHE A 50 -2.32 2.56 -7.34
N LEU A 51 -1.23 2.85 -6.65
CA LEU A 51 -1.19 3.87 -5.61
C LEU A 51 -1.03 5.26 -6.23
N PRO A 52 -1.61 6.29 -5.64
CA PRO A 52 -1.51 7.66 -6.13
C PRO A 52 -0.09 8.20 -5.98
N ILE A 53 0.33 8.99 -6.96
CA ILE A 53 1.59 9.72 -6.95
C ILE A 53 1.26 11.22 -6.88
N PRO A 54 1.05 11.78 -5.69
CA PRO A 54 0.64 13.16 -5.55
C PRO A 54 1.76 14.12 -5.99
N LYS A 55 1.38 15.13 -6.76
CA LYS A 55 2.23 16.26 -7.14
C LYS A 55 1.90 17.47 -6.26
N GLY A 56 2.83 18.42 -6.16
CA GLY A 56 2.59 19.61 -5.34
C GLY A 56 1.37 20.44 -5.74
N GLU A 57 0.91 20.30 -6.99
CA GLU A 57 -0.30 20.95 -7.51
C GLU A 57 -1.59 20.33 -6.93
N ASP A 58 -1.57 19.05 -6.60
CA ASP A 58 -2.73 18.32 -6.06
C ASP A 58 -3.11 18.81 -4.66
N LEU A 59 -2.12 19.27 -3.88
CA LEU A 59 -2.35 19.84 -2.55
C LEU A 59 -3.19 21.13 -2.63
N VAL A 60 -2.93 21.97 -3.63
CA VAL A 60 -3.67 23.22 -3.84
C VAL A 60 -5.12 22.94 -4.15
N LEU A 61 -5.39 21.94 -5.00
CA LEU A 61 -6.74 21.52 -5.33
C LEU A 61 -7.49 20.95 -4.12
N PHE A 62 -6.81 20.15 -3.30
CA PHE A 62 -7.39 19.57 -2.08
C PHE A 62 -7.82 20.65 -1.09
N PHE A 63 -6.95 21.62 -0.79
CA PHE A 63 -7.28 22.75 0.10
C PHE A 63 -8.37 23.66 -0.47
N SER A 64 -8.41 23.88 -1.79
CA SER A 64 -9.46 24.63 -2.46
C SER A 64 -10.82 23.97 -2.32
N LEU A 65 -10.88 22.64 -2.38
CA LEU A 65 -12.14 21.89 -2.25
C LEU A 65 -12.67 21.86 -0.81
N THR A 66 -11.78 21.96 0.19
CA THR A 66 -12.13 21.92 1.61
C THR A 66 -12.50 23.31 2.19
N LEU A 67 -12.64 24.36 1.34
CA LEU A 67 -13.00 25.72 1.74
C LEU A 67 -12.05 26.37 2.77
N ILE A 68 -10.85 25.88 2.93
CA ILE A 68 -9.81 26.54 3.72
C ILE A 68 -9.06 27.49 2.79
N PRO A 69 -9.11 28.81 3.00
CA PRO A 69 -8.38 29.76 2.14
C PRO A 69 -6.88 29.49 2.30
N ALA A 70 -6.29 28.87 1.29
CA ALA A 70 -4.86 28.66 1.23
C ALA A 70 -4.15 29.99 1.04
N LEU A 71 -3.71 30.58 2.14
CA LEU A 71 -2.83 31.74 2.12
C LEU A 71 -1.50 31.31 1.49
N GLY A 72 -1.33 31.57 0.18
CA GLY A 72 -0.07 31.44 -0.54
C GLY A 72 0.50 30.02 -0.59
N ALA A 73 -0.20 29.10 -1.26
CA ALA A 73 0.32 27.76 -1.55
C ALA A 73 1.60 27.86 -2.39
N ARG A 74 2.74 27.87 -1.73
CA ARG A 74 4.04 27.66 -2.37
C ARG A 74 4.09 26.23 -2.91
N LYS A 75 4.63 26.06 -4.12
CA LYS A 75 4.92 24.78 -4.77
C LYS A 75 5.98 23.91 -4.04
N ASP A 76 6.17 24.11 -2.75
CA ASP A 76 7.19 23.40 -1.98
C ASP A 76 6.68 22.02 -1.57
N THR A 77 7.07 21.00 -2.35
CA THR A 77 6.84 19.58 -2.07
C THR A 77 7.55 19.08 -0.78
N ASN A 78 8.29 19.93 -0.10
CA ASN A 78 9.05 19.63 1.12
C ASN A 78 8.36 20.06 2.42
N THR A 79 7.15 20.61 2.36
CA THR A 79 6.42 20.99 3.57
C THR A 79 5.93 19.76 4.32
N GLU A 80 5.83 19.86 5.65
CA GLU A 80 5.28 18.79 6.50
C GLU A 80 3.82 18.48 6.12
N GLU A 81 3.06 19.51 5.76
CA GLU A 81 1.67 19.38 5.28
C GLU A 81 1.57 18.49 4.05
N PHE A 82 2.48 18.67 3.07
CA PHE A 82 2.51 17.81 1.88
C PHE A 82 2.91 16.38 2.21
N ARG A 83 3.81 16.16 3.16
CA ARG A 83 4.18 14.82 3.62
C ARG A 83 3.00 14.11 4.29
N GLN A 84 2.26 14.82 5.15
CA GLN A 84 1.05 14.29 5.78
C GLN A 84 -0.04 13.97 4.76
N PHE A 85 -0.29 14.88 3.83
CA PHE A 85 -1.22 14.66 2.73
C PHE A 85 -0.87 13.41 1.92
N LYS A 86 0.40 13.27 1.53
CA LYS A 86 0.88 12.10 0.80
C LYS A 86 0.66 10.79 1.57
N ARG A 87 0.96 10.79 2.86
CA ARG A 87 0.76 9.63 3.73
C ARG A 87 -0.71 9.25 3.81
N THR A 88 -1.57 10.20 4.13
CA THR A 88 -3.03 9.99 4.21
C THR A 88 -3.58 9.43 2.90
N LEU A 89 -3.21 10.04 1.78
CA LEU A 89 -3.67 9.63 0.45
C LEU A 89 -3.27 8.18 0.11
N ILE A 90 -2.04 7.79 0.42
CA ILE A 90 -1.56 6.42 0.20
C ILE A 90 -2.28 5.43 1.11
N HIS A 91 -2.48 5.77 2.40
CA HIS A 91 -3.21 4.93 3.33
C HIS A 91 -4.67 4.72 2.91
N ASP A 92 -5.35 5.79 2.52
CA ASP A 92 -6.74 5.72 2.06
C ASP A 92 -6.85 4.90 0.77
N ALA A 93 -5.89 5.03 -0.14
CA ALA A 93 -5.85 4.23 -1.36
C ALA A 93 -5.69 2.73 -1.04
N ILE A 94 -4.75 2.36 -0.16
CA ILE A 94 -4.56 0.97 0.27
C ILE A 94 -5.81 0.45 0.98
N ALA A 95 -6.40 1.23 1.89
CA ALA A 95 -7.62 0.85 2.60
C ALA A 95 -8.79 0.61 1.65
N ASN A 96 -8.97 1.47 0.65
CA ASN A 96 -10.02 1.32 -0.37
C ASN A 96 -9.80 0.09 -1.26
N ILE A 97 -8.56 -0.18 -1.68
CA ILE A 97 -8.23 -1.37 -2.49
C ILE A 97 -8.49 -2.65 -1.68
N LEU A 98 -8.21 -2.65 -0.37
CA LEU A 98 -8.39 -3.82 0.50
C LEU A 98 -9.79 -3.92 1.11
N LEU A 99 -10.66 -2.93 0.91
CA LEU A 99 -12.00 -2.91 1.47
C LEU A 99 -12.81 -4.19 1.21
N PRO A 100 -12.77 -4.81 0.00
CA PRO A 100 -13.48 -6.05 -0.28
C PRO A 100 -13.01 -7.25 0.55
N VAL A 101 -11.77 -7.23 1.04
CA VAL A 101 -11.18 -8.32 1.82
C VAL A 101 -11.51 -8.19 3.32
N LYS A 102 -11.80 -6.97 3.78
CA LYS A 102 -12.02 -6.65 5.19
C LYS A 102 -13.06 -7.55 5.90
N PRO A 103 -14.23 -7.88 5.33
CA PRO A 103 -15.20 -8.79 5.97
C PRO A 103 -14.62 -10.17 6.23
N PHE A 104 -13.77 -10.68 5.35
CA PHE A 104 -13.18 -12.00 5.43
C PHE A 104 -11.98 -12.11 6.38
N MET A 105 -11.60 -11.00 7.03
CA MET A 105 -10.62 -10.99 8.11
C MET A 105 -11.27 -11.39 9.45
N THR A 106 -12.57 -11.24 9.58
CA THR A 106 -13.33 -11.58 10.81
C THR A 106 -14.28 -12.76 10.60
N THR A 107 -14.88 -12.85 9.41
CA THR A 107 -15.84 -13.91 9.08
C THR A 107 -15.18 -14.86 8.07
N PRO A 108 -15.04 -16.16 8.38
CA PRO A 108 -14.45 -17.12 7.47
C PRO A 108 -15.24 -17.27 6.17
N ASP A 109 -14.53 -17.25 5.05
CA ASP A 109 -15.06 -17.58 3.73
C ASP A 109 -14.85 -19.04 3.38
N VAL A 110 -15.68 -19.60 2.50
CA VAL A 110 -15.57 -20.98 2.02
C VAL A 110 -15.01 -20.98 0.62
N VAL A 111 -13.74 -21.34 0.49
CA VAL A 111 -12.99 -21.28 -0.76
C VAL A 111 -12.65 -22.69 -1.25
N ARG A 112 -12.83 -22.92 -2.55
CA ARG A 112 -12.33 -24.12 -3.21
C ARG A 112 -10.83 -23.99 -3.44
N CYS A 113 -10.05 -24.85 -2.81
CA CYS A 113 -8.59 -24.85 -2.96
C CYS A 113 -8.13 -25.59 -4.24
N ALA A 114 -6.86 -25.47 -4.59
CA ALA A 114 -6.28 -26.08 -5.77
C ALA A 114 -6.39 -27.63 -5.81
N ASP A 115 -6.47 -28.25 -4.64
CA ASP A 115 -6.71 -29.69 -4.46
C ASP A 115 -8.18 -30.10 -4.56
N GLN A 116 -9.04 -29.18 -5.03
CA GLN A 116 -10.48 -29.34 -5.22
C GLN A 116 -11.30 -29.45 -3.91
N HIS A 117 -10.68 -29.36 -2.74
CA HIS A 117 -11.37 -29.40 -1.46
C HIS A 117 -11.83 -27.99 -1.05
N PHE A 118 -13.01 -27.91 -0.44
CA PHE A 118 -13.50 -26.67 0.15
C PHE A 118 -12.93 -26.51 1.56
N ARG A 119 -12.41 -25.30 1.85
CA ARG A 119 -11.87 -24.95 3.15
C ARG A 119 -12.46 -23.63 3.65
N ARG A 120 -12.70 -23.58 4.94
CA ARG A 120 -13.02 -22.32 5.63
C ARG A 120 -11.70 -21.55 5.79
N VAL A 121 -11.66 -20.35 5.19
CA VAL A 121 -10.47 -19.50 5.12
C VAL A 121 -10.73 -18.22 5.88
N LEU A 122 -9.76 -17.80 6.69
CA LEU A 122 -9.69 -16.49 7.30
C LEU A 122 -8.47 -15.77 6.73
N TYR A 123 -8.67 -14.57 6.25
CA TYR A 123 -7.56 -13.76 5.70
C TYR A 123 -6.99 -12.85 6.79
N GLY A 124 -5.70 -12.52 6.69
CA GLY A 124 -5.06 -11.56 7.56
C GLY A 124 -3.98 -10.80 6.82
N LEU A 125 -3.77 -9.54 7.18
CA LEU A 125 -2.67 -8.78 6.63
C LEU A 125 -1.34 -9.32 7.15
N GLY A 126 -0.45 -9.60 6.22
CA GLY A 126 0.93 -10.00 6.45
C GLY A 126 1.89 -8.82 6.19
N PRO A 127 3.15 -9.11 5.85
CA PRO A 127 4.14 -8.08 5.60
C PRO A 127 3.83 -7.27 4.33
N HIS A 128 4.23 -5.99 4.35
CA HIS A 128 4.31 -5.13 3.18
C HIS A 128 5.78 -5.04 2.75
N ILE A 129 6.04 -5.40 1.51
CA ILE A 129 7.38 -5.42 0.90
C ILE A 129 7.51 -4.22 -0.02
N SER A 130 8.39 -3.30 0.30
CA SER A 130 8.67 -2.10 -0.49
C SER A 130 10.04 -1.54 -0.16
N ASP A 131 10.50 -0.58 -0.93
CA ASP A 131 11.72 0.17 -0.65
C ASP A 131 11.63 0.97 0.64
N TYR A 132 12.79 1.26 1.26
CA TYR A 132 12.84 1.94 2.54
C TYR A 132 12.06 3.28 2.58
N PRO A 133 12.14 4.20 1.59
CA PRO A 133 11.36 5.43 1.59
C PRO A 133 9.85 5.20 1.58
N GLU A 134 9.42 4.13 0.91
CA GLU A 134 8.02 3.72 0.87
C GLU A 134 7.58 3.12 2.19
N GLN A 135 8.42 2.25 2.80
CA GLN A 135 8.17 1.70 4.13
C GLN A 135 7.98 2.80 5.17
N VAL A 136 8.82 3.83 5.15
CA VAL A 136 8.70 5.01 6.02
C VAL A 136 7.36 5.71 5.81
N THR A 137 6.92 5.85 4.57
CA THR A 137 5.65 6.50 4.24
C THR A 137 4.46 5.67 4.75
N VAL A 138 4.48 4.37 4.54
CA VAL A 138 3.40 3.46 4.95
C VAL A 138 3.38 3.23 6.45
N SER A 139 4.54 3.21 7.12
CA SER A 139 4.63 3.01 8.58
C SER A 139 4.42 4.28 9.41
N TRP A 140 4.26 5.46 8.78
CA TRP A 140 4.14 6.75 9.46
C TRP A 140 5.31 7.09 10.39
N ILE A 141 6.50 6.60 10.09
CA ILE A 141 7.71 6.88 10.87
C ILE A 141 8.54 8.00 10.26
N LEU A 142 9.47 8.50 11.04
CA LEU A 142 10.44 9.48 10.57
C LEU A 142 11.51 8.81 9.70
N MET A 143 12.00 9.54 8.69
CA MET A 143 13.12 9.10 7.88
C MET A 143 14.33 8.78 8.79
N ASN A 144 15.07 7.72 8.45
CA ASN A 144 16.19 7.16 9.22
C ASN A 144 15.80 6.36 10.48
N TRP A 145 14.50 6.18 10.76
CA TRP A 145 14.04 5.27 11.80
C TRP A 145 13.80 3.87 11.22
N CYS A 146 14.02 2.84 12.04
CA CYS A 146 13.81 1.46 11.61
C CYS A 146 12.30 1.11 11.63
N PRO A 147 11.68 0.74 10.49
CA PRO A 147 10.27 0.39 10.44
C PRO A 147 9.91 -0.81 11.33
N THR A 148 10.84 -1.73 11.50
CA THR A 148 10.64 -2.95 12.30
C THR A 148 10.53 -2.66 13.80
N TYR A 149 11.19 -1.62 14.30
CA TYR A 149 11.18 -1.26 15.72
C TYR A 149 9.86 -0.61 16.15
N VAL A 150 9.23 0.16 15.28
CA VAL A 150 7.95 0.86 15.57
C VAL A 150 6.79 -0.14 15.59
N HIS A 151 6.86 -1.21 14.81
CA HIS A 151 5.83 -2.24 14.78
C HIS A 151 5.65 -2.96 16.14
N LEU A 152 6.71 -3.02 16.94
CA LEU A 152 6.65 -3.61 18.28
C LEU A 152 5.99 -2.70 19.32
N CYS A 153 6.04 -1.37 19.12
CA CYS A 153 5.42 -0.41 20.05
C CYS A 153 3.92 -0.24 19.86
N ILE A 154 3.37 -0.50 18.66
CA ILE A 154 1.94 -0.29 18.37
C ILE A 154 1.07 -1.44 18.93
N TYR A 155 1.64 -2.63 19.13
CA TYR A 155 0.92 -3.77 19.71
C TYR A 155 0.97 -3.86 21.24
N SER A 156 1.60 -2.90 21.91
CA SER A 156 1.69 -2.84 23.37
C SER A 156 0.84 -1.72 24.00
N LEU A 157 -0.07 -1.12 23.26
CA LEU A 157 -1.11 -0.20 23.70
C LEU A 157 -2.49 -0.79 23.36
#